data_703047a2f7bc69c79a31d698fa60216e
#
_entry.id   703047a2f7bc69c79a31d698fa60216e
#
_cell.length_a   1.000
_cell.length_b   1.000
_cell.length_c   1.000
_cell.angle_alpha   90.00
_cell.angle_beta   90.00
_cell.angle_gamma   90.00
#
_symmetry.space_group_name_H-M   'P 1'
#
loop_
_entity.id
_entity.type
_entity.pdbx_description
1 polymer ?
#
loop_
_entity_poly.entity_id
_entity_poly.type
_entity_poly.pdbx_seq_one_letter_code
_entity_poly.pdbx_strand_id
1 'polypeptide(L)'
;GSDDGMIYTTDNGGVSWKQIYNAFPRALKVNNLIASKHQRNRVLATLISTDETQGDPIIFMSNDNGKSWTDIHSNLPDAKVNVIKEDPKNEQILYAGTDNGLYITFNLGESWQPFSQGLPETGVNDIYIDDTNSEMTVATLGRGIYRTSVKMMQELRAAIVTQAFFPLETPITIPYSPNWGNAASEWDEPVQPKVYFYAFAANDNVEVPIKIMKGRVTLQTFNYKSNKGFNYISYDLSISPEGKLAYEKSLQKIFLSTATDGKVYLPKGRYTVVFTLPDGFEEERTLDIF
;
A
#
# COMPACT_ATOMS: atom_id res chain seq x y z
N GLY A 1 -20.94 -19.49 9.92
CA GLY A 1 -21.87 -18.38 9.73
C GLY A 1 -22.93 -18.75 8.73
N SER A 2 -24.10 -18.15 8.83
CA SER A 2 -25.25 -18.47 7.98
C SER A 2 -25.92 -17.21 7.44
N ASP A 3 -26.80 -17.39 6.43
CA ASP A 3 -27.53 -16.31 5.77
C ASP A 3 -28.56 -15.60 6.65
N ASP A 4 -28.94 -16.22 7.77
CA ASP A 4 -29.83 -15.65 8.79
C ASP A 4 -29.05 -14.94 9.90
N GLY A 5 -27.73 -14.77 9.75
CA GLY A 5 -26.86 -14.06 10.67
C GLY A 5 -26.43 -14.86 11.89
N MET A 6 -26.71 -16.15 11.91
CA MET A 6 -26.28 -17.01 13.01
C MET A 6 -24.81 -17.39 12.88
N ILE A 7 -24.12 -17.42 14.01
CA ILE A 7 -22.75 -17.94 14.10
C ILE A 7 -22.75 -19.15 15.04
N TYR A 8 -22.06 -20.19 14.63
CA TYR A 8 -21.85 -21.40 15.41
C TYR A 8 -20.36 -21.63 15.63
N THR A 9 -20.00 -22.11 16.81
CA THR A 9 -18.63 -22.49 17.17
C THR A 9 -18.57 -23.94 17.62
N THR A 10 -17.43 -24.58 17.39
CA THR A 10 -17.10 -25.91 17.89
C THR A 10 -15.77 -25.87 18.62
N ASP A 11 -15.63 -26.63 19.68
CA ASP A 11 -14.38 -26.83 20.44
C ASP A 11 -13.85 -28.29 20.33
N ASN A 12 -14.55 -29.14 19.55
CA ASN A 12 -14.26 -30.56 19.42
C ASN A 12 -14.22 -31.05 17.97
N GLY A 13 -13.78 -30.20 17.03
CA GLY A 13 -13.60 -30.57 15.62
C GLY A 13 -14.88 -30.82 14.85
N GLY A 14 -16.00 -30.22 15.25
CA GLY A 14 -17.28 -30.33 14.54
C GLY A 14 -18.18 -31.45 15.05
N VAL A 15 -17.79 -32.16 16.12
CA VAL A 15 -18.64 -33.20 16.73
C VAL A 15 -19.91 -32.59 17.34
N SER A 16 -19.79 -31.41 17.92
CA SER A 16 -20.92 -30.59 18.37
C SER A 16 -20.69 -29.12 18.08
N TRP A 17 -21.78 -28.40 17.88
CA TRP A 17 -21.76 -26.97 17.56
C TRP A 17 -22.61 -26.21 18.60
N LYS A 18 -22.07 -25.07 19.05
CA LYS A 18 -22.77 -24.15 19.94
C LYS A 18 -23.11 -22.88 19.19
N GLN A 19 -24.33 -22.44 19.24
CA GLN A 19 -24.74 -21.17 18.68
C GLN A 19 -24.21 -20.01 19.52
N ILE A 20 -23.68 -18.99 18.89
CA ILE A 20 -23.33 -17.71 19.49
C ILE A 20 -24.55 -16.80 19.35
N TYR A 21 -25.22 -16.55 20.46
CA TYR A 21 -26.43 -15.73 20.48
C TYR A 21 -26.09 -14.24 20.59
N ASN A 22 -26.92 -13.40 19.98
CA ASN A 22 -26.80 -11.93 20.01
C ASN A 22 -25.44 -11.42 19.53
N ALA A 23 -24.85 -12.09 18.55
CA ALA A 23 -23.57 -11.68 17.97
C ALA A 23 -23.64 -10.27 17.38
N PHE A 24 -24.78 -9.91 16.77
CA PHE A 24 -24.93 -8.66 16.05
C PHE A 24 -26.24 -7.92 16.40
N PRO A 25 -26.23 -6.58 16.32
CA PRO A 25 -27.35 -5.75 16.80
C PRO A 25 -28.59 -5.75 15.89
N ARG A 26 -28.53 -6.30 14.68
CA ARG A 26 -29.63 -6.32 13.68
C ARG A 26 -29.53 -7.57 12.80
N ALA A 27 -30.59 -7.82 12.03
CA ALA A 27 -30.60 -8.93 11.07
C ALA A 27 -29.59 -8.66 9.94
N LEU A 28 -28.51 -9.43 9.93
CA LEU A 28 -27.40 -9.34 8.99
C LEU A 28 -27.08 -10.74 8.49
N LYS A 29 -26.66 -10.86 7.24
CA LYS A 29 -26.11 -12.11 6.70
C LYS A 29 -24.62 -12.17 7.00
N VAL A 30 -24.13 -13.31 7.46
CA VAL A 30 -22.69 -13.54 7.57
C VAL A 30 -22.13 -13.81 6.18
N ASN A 31 -21.29 -12.91 5.70
CA ASN A 31 -20.70 -13.00 4.36
C ASN A 31 -19.35 -13.73 4.37
N ASN A 32 -18.46 -13.31 5.28
CA ASN A 32 -17.16 -13.94 5.46
C ASN A 32 -16.85 -14.07 6.94
N LEU A 33 -16.24 -15.19 7.32
CA LEU A 33 -15.87 -15.47 8.70
C LEU A 33 -14.49 -16.13 8.68
N ILE A 34 -13.53 -15.52 9.39
CA ILE A 34 -12.18 -16.06 9.49
C ILE A 34 -11.72 -16.14 10.94
N ALA A 35 -11.01 -17.20 11.26
CA ALA A 35 -10.28 -17.31 12.52
C ALA A 35 -8.86 -16.74 12.33
N SER A 36 -8.37 -16.01 13.32
CA SER A 36 -7.02 -15.46 13.29
C SER A 36 -5.97 -16.57 13.29
N LYS A 37 -4.90 -16.35 12.53
CA LYS A 37 -3.69 -17.20 12.56
C LYS A 37 -2.78 -16.85 13.75
N HIS A 38 -2.88 -15.64 14.28
CA HIS A 38 -2.02 -15.11 15.35
C HIS A 38 -2.61 -15.27 16.74
N GLN A 39 -3.92 -15.05 16.86
CA GLN A 39 -4.62 -15.03 18.14
C GLN A 39 -5.72 -16.07 18.16
N ARG A 40 -5.57 -17.11 18.99
CA ARG A 40 -6.49 -18.25 19.04
C ARG A 40 -7.95 -17.88 19.27
N ASN A 41 -8.19 -16.78 19.99
CA ASN A 41 -9.55 -16.34 20.36
C ASN A 41 -10.10 -15.26 19.44
N ARG A 42 -9.31 -14.80 18.44
CA ARG A 42 -9.73 -13.75 17.51
C ARG A 42 -10.48 -14.36 16.34
N VAL A 43 -11.63 -13.74 16.05
CA VAL A 43 -12.46 -14.04 14.89
C VAL A 43 -12.83 -12.72 14.22
N LEU A 44 -12.80 -12.70 12.90
CA LEU A 44 -13.20 -11.56 12.08
C LEU A 44 -14.41 -11.97 11.24
N ALA A 45 -15.38 -11.08 11.14
CA ALA A 45 -16.60 -11.31 10.36
C ALA A 45 -16.92 -10.10 9.49
N THR A 46 -17.20 -10.33 8.20
CA THR A 46 -17.90 -9.34 7.38
C THR A 46 -19.35 -9.75 7.23
N LEU A 47 -20.23 -8.78 7.27
CA LEU A 47 -21.67 -9.00 7.21
C LEU A 47 -22.29 -8.11 6.13
N ILE A 48 -23.46 -8.54 5.68
CA ILE A 48 -24.24 -7.82 4.68
C ILE A 48 -25.58 -7.48 5.30
N SER A 49 -26.04 -6.24 5.15
CA SER A 49 -27.40 -5.85 5.49
C SER A 49 -28.39 -6.65 4.64
N THR A 50 -29.47 -7.07 5.27
CA THR A 50 -30.62 -7.65 4.54
C THR A 50 -31.41 -6.59 3.78
N ASP A 51 -31.18 -5.32 4.10
CA ASP A 51 -31.70 -4.18 3.36
C ASP A 51 -30.71 -3.81 2.23
N GLU A 52 -31.04 -4.17 1.01
CA GLU A 52 -30.19 -3.96 -0.18
C GLU A 52 -29.96 -2.47 -0.51
N THR A 53 -30.68 -1.57 0.12
CA THR A 53 -30.51 -0.12 -0.05
C THR A 53 -29.36 0.46 0.80
N GLN A 54 -28.81 -0.33 1.74
CA GLN A 54 -27.73 0.08 2.64
C GLN A 54 -26.42 -0.55 2.20
N GLY A 55 -25.53 0.27 1.62
CA GLY A 55 -24.16 -0.12 1.24
C GLY A 55 -23.14 0.03 2.35
N ASP A 56 -23.58 0.01 3.62
CA ASP A 56 -22.67 0.24 4.77
C ASP A 56 -21.59 -0.82 4.88
N PRO A 57 -20.33 -0.44 5.15
CA PRO A 57 -19.28 -1.39 5.45
C PRO A 57 -19.54 -2.00 6.84
N ILE A 58 -19.63 -3.31 6.92
CA ILE A 58 -19.89 -4.01 8.19
C ILE A 58 -18.80 -5.02 8.44
N ILE A 59 -17.92 -4.72 9.39
CA ILE A 59 -16.82 -5.60 9.82
C ILE A 59 -16.80 -5.64 11.34
N PHE A 60 -16.83 -6.84 11.88
CA PHE A 60 -16.70 -7.06 13.30
C PHE A 60 -15.49 -7.92 13.64
N MET A 61 -14.85 -7.62 14.76
CA MET A 61 -13.80 -8.42 15.36
C MET A 61 -14.21 -8.87 16.77
N SER A 62 -13.99 -10.13 17.06
CA SER A 62 -14.09 -10.71 18.40
C SER A 62 -12.70 -11.16 18.86
N ASN A 63 -12.36 -10.94 20.13
CA ASN A 63 -11.14 -11.44 20.76
C ASN A 63 -11.43 -12.48 21.86
N ASP A 64 -12.66 -12.99 21.94
CA ASP A 64 -13.13 -13.88 22.99
C ASP A 64 -13.95 -15.07 22.46
N ASN A 65 -13.63 -15.56 21.25
CA ASN A 65 -14.33 -16.63 20.53
C ASN A 65 -15.79 -16.28 20.22
N GLY A 66 -16.07 -15.03 19.87
CA GLY A 66 -17.39 -14.59 19.43
C GLY A 66 -18.38 -14.26 20.56
N LYS A 67 -17.92 -14.18 21.82
CA LYS A 67 -18.81 -13.79 22.94
C LYS A 67 -19.13 -12.31 22.91
N SER A 68 -18.17 -11.49 22.50
CA SER A 68 -18.34 -10.06 22.24
C SER A 68 -17.74 -9.67 20.91
N TRP A 69 -18.29 -8.61 20.29
CA TRP A 69 -17.88 -8.13 18.98
C TRP A 69 -17.68 -6.63 19.01
N THR A 70 -16.58 -6.19 18.40
CA THR A 70 -16.24 -4.78 18.21
C THR A 70 -16.35 -4.46 16.72
N ASP A 71 -17.05 -3.39 16.40
CA ASP A 71 -17.09 -2.85 15.05
C ASP A 71 -15.73 -2.21 14.70
N ILE A 72 -15.16 -2.60 13.57
CA ILE A 72 -13.86 -2.15 13.11
C ILE A 72 -13.89 -1.55 11.70
N HIS A 73 -15.07 -1.17 11.17
CA HIS A 73 -15.16 -0.53 9.85
C HIS A 73 -14.60 0.89 9.82
N SER A 74 -14.67 1.61 10.96
CA SER A 74 -14.11 2.96 11.17
C SER A 74 -14.37 3.92 10.00
N ASN A 75 -13.32 4.31 9.28
CA ASN A 75 -13.35 5.26 8.16
C ASN A 75 -13.41 4.58 6.78
N LEU A 76 -13.80 3.32 6.68
CA LEU A 76 -14.10 2.73 5.37
C LEU A 76 -15.22 3.53 4.69
N PRO A 77 -15.13 3.75 3.36
CA PRO A 77 -16.22 4.40 2.64
C PRO A 77 -17.48 3.51 2.63
N ASP A 78 -18.62 4.14 2.37
CA ASP A 78 -19.88 3.45 2.21
C ASP A 78 -19.83 2.48 1.02
N ALA A 79 -19.48 1.25 1.31
CA ALA A 79 -19.36 0.16 0.36
C ALA A 79 -19.44 -1.18 1.10
N LYS A 80 -20.15 -2.12 0.51
CA LYS A 80 -20.21 -3.48 1.02
C LYS A 80 -18.81 -4.09 1.11
N VAL A 81 -18.51 -4.76 2.24
CA VAL A 81 -17.27 -5.52 2.43
C VAL A 81 -17.50 -6.97 2.03
N ASN A 82 -16.84 -7.37 0.94
CA ASN A 82 -16.98 -8.71 0.38
C ASN A 82 -16.09 -9.74 1.09
N VAL A 83 -14.88 -9.32 1.47
CA VAL A 83 -13.88 -10.19 2.07
C VAL A 83 -13.02 -9.44 3.06
N ILE A 84 -12.64 -10.11 4.15
CA ILE A 84 -11.59 -9.68 5.07
C ILE A 84 -10.52 -10.75 5.19
N LYS A 85 -9.25 -10.34 5.27
CA LYS A 85 -8.11 -11.22 5.53
C LYS A 85 -7.18 -10.59 6.55
N GLU A 86 -6.68 -11.41 7.47
CA GLU A 86 -5.59 -11.06 8.37
C GLU A 86 -4.27 -11.37 7.67
N ASP A 87 -3.28 -10.49 7.79
CA ASP A 87 -1.95 -10.75 7.24
C ASP A 87 -1.29 -11.93 7.98
N PRO A 88 -0.72 -12.91 7.26
CA PRO A 88 -0.17 -14.11 7.89
C PRO A 88 1.09 -13.88 8.74
N LYS A 89 1.80 -12.75 8.56
CA LYS A 89 3.06 -12.42 9.26
C LYS A 89 2.95 -11.27 10.24
N ASN A 90 1.93 -10.42 10.10
CA ASN A 90 1.73 -9.25 10.96
C ASN A 90 0.29 -9.17 11.45
N GLU A 91 0.07 -9.47 12.73
CA GLU A 91 -1.26 -9.51 13.35
C GLU A 91 -2.02 -8.18 13.38
N GLN A 92 -1.31 -7.05 13.19
CA GLN A 92 -1.92 -5.72 13.18
C GLN A 92 -2.50 -5.37 11.81
N ILE A 93 -2.14 -6.12 10.76
CA ILE A 93 -2.53 -5.83 9.40
C ILE A 93 -3.75 -6.66 9.00
N LEU A 94 -4.79 -5.95 8.54
CA LEU A 94 -5.95 -6.56 7.90
C LEU A 94 -6.12 -5.96 6.50
N TYR A 95 -6.67 -6.74 5.60
CA TYR A 95 -7.05 -6.32 4.25
C TYR A 95 -8.55 -6.50 4.07
N ALA A 96 -9.22 -5.49 3.53
CA ALA A 96 -10.65 -5.54 3.23
C ALA A 96 -10.90 -5.32 1.73
N GLY A 97 -11.51 -6.30 1.08
CA GLY A 97 -12.04 -6.15 -0.27
C GLY A 97 -13.48 -5.68 -0.23
N THR A 98 -13.74 -4.54 -0.87
CA THR A 98 -15.06 -3.91 -0.92
C THR A 98 -15.57 -3.80 -2.34
N ASP A 99 -16.82 -3.36 -2.52
CA ASP A 99 -17.35 -3.04 -3.85
C ASP A 99 -16.61 -1.88 -4.55
N ASN A 100 -15.90 -1.05 -3.78
CA ASN A 100 -15.15 0.12 -4.26
C ASN A 100 -13.62 -0.08 -4.28
N GLY A 101 -13.12 -1.31 -4.10
CA GLY A 101 -11.69 -1.60 -4.16
C GLY A 101 -11.14 -2.30 -2.93
N LEU A 102 -9.80 -2.23 -2.79
CA LEU A 102 -9.03 -2.86 -1.74
C LEU A 102 -8.56 -1.83 -0.70
N TYR A 103 -8.68 -2.18 0.56
CA TYR A 103 -8.24 -1.38 1.70
C TYR A 103 -7.33 -2.17 2.63
N ILE A 104 -6.45 -1.46 3.34
CA ILE A 104 -5.52 -2.02 4.33
C ILE A 104 -5.64 -1.23 5.63
N THR A 105 -5.48 -1.92 6.76
CA THR A 105 -5.27 -1.31 8.07
C THR A 105 -3.97 -1.84 8.68
N PHE A 106 -3.29 -1.01 9.49
CA PHE A 106 -2.08 -1.37 10.24
C PHE A 106 -2.32 -1.37 11.76
N ASN A 107 -3.56 -1.22 12.18
CA ASN A 107 -3.98 -1.09 13.58
C ASN A 107 -5.32 -1.78 13.85
N LEU A 108 -5.50 -2.97 13.26
CA LEU A 108 -6.67 -3.83 13.48
C LEU A 108 -8.03 -3.14 13.20
N GLY A 109 -8.07 -2.21 12.23
CA GLY A 109 -9.29 -1.56 11.80
C GLY A 109 -9.64 -0.25 12.53
N GLU A 110 -8.75 0.27 13.41
CA GLU A 110 -8.93 1.62 13.96
C GLU A 110 -8.90 2.69 12.88
N SER A 111 -8.15 2.43 11.79
CA SER A 111 -8.18 3.26 10.58
C SER A 111 -7.82 2.43 9.34
N TRP A 112 -8.52 2.70 8.25
CA TRP A 112 -8.32 2.06 6.95
C TRP A 112 -7.78 3.04 5.92
N GLN A 113 -7.05 2.49 4.95
CA GLN A 113 -6.45 3.25 3.87
C GLN A 113 -6.66 2.54 2.54
N PRO A 114 -6.87 3.25 1.42
CA PRO A 114 -6.91 2.64 0.11
C PRO A 114 -5.61 1.88 -0.21
N PHE A 115 -5.75 0.69 -0.75
CA PHE A 115 -4.63 -0.14 -1.22
C PHE A 115 -4.86 -0.62 -2.66
N SER A 116 -5.47 0.23 -3.46
CA SER A 116 -5.95 -0.09 -4.81
C SER A 116 -5.06 0.44 -5.94
N GLN A 117 -3.88 1.00 -5.65
CA GLN A 117 -3.03 1.54 -6.71
C GLN A 117 -2.61 0.46 -7.71
N GLY A 118 -2.90 0.71 -8.99
CA GLY A 118 -2.68 -0.26 -10.07
C GLY A 118 -3.80 -1.29 -10.25
N LEU A 119 -4.78 -1.31 -9.35
CA LEU A 119 -6.04 -2.02 -9.57
C LEU A 119 -7.01 -1.12 -10.34
N PRO A 120 -7.85 -1.67 -11.24
CA PRO A 120 -8.97 -0.93 -11.80
C PRO A 120 -9.98 -0.57 -10.72
N GLU A 121 -10.75 0.48 -10.95
CA GLU A 121 -11.92 0.81 -10.11
C GLU A 121 -12.98 -0.28 -10.27
N THR A 122 -13.01 -1.22 -9.33
CA THR A 122 -13.94 -2.37 -9.34
C THR A 122 -13.99 -3.01 -7.97
N GLY A 123 -15.05 -3.75 -7.71
CA GLY A 123 -15.17 -4.53 -6.48
C GLY A 123 -14.10 -5.62 -6.36
N VAL A 124 -13.64 -5.86 -5.15
CA VAL A 124 -12.75 -6.95 -4.77
C VAL A 124 -13.56 -8.01 -4.05
N ASN A 125 -13.60 -9.22 -4.62
CA ASN A 125 -14.42 -10.31 -4.12
C ASN A 125 -13.68 -11.30 -3.26
N ASP A 126 -12.38 -11.52 -3.52
CA ASP A 126 -11.56 -12.41 -2.71
C ASP A 126 -10.09 -11.98 -2.68
N ILE A 127 -9.42 -12.35 -1.60
CA ILE A 127 -8.01 -12.07 -1.34
C ILE A 127 -7.36 -13.36 -0.85
N TYR A 128 -6.25 -13.73 -1.47
CA TYR A 128 -5.37 -14.79 -1.00
C TYR A 128 -3.98 -14.22 -0.71
N ILE A 129 -3.37 -14.60 0.40
CA ILE A 129 -2.01 -14.18 0.76
C ILE A 129 -1.15 -15.41 0.95
N ASP A 130 -0.09 -15.52 0.17
CA ASP A 130 0.90 -16.58 0.29
C ASP A 130 1.87 -16.25 1.43
N ASP A 131 1.85 -17.09 2.45
CA ASP A 131 2.68 -16.94 3.66
C ASP A 131 4.19 -17.05 3.34
N THR A 132 4.54 -17.84 2.32
CA THR A 132 5.93 -18.12 1.96
C THR A 132 6.57 -16.96 1.21
N ASN A 133 5.88 -16.50 0.16
CA ASN A 133 6.43 -15.52 -0.78
C ASN A 133 6.03 -14.08 -0.45
N SER A 134 5.15 -13.85 0.54
CA SER A 134 4.60 -12.52 0.83
C SER A 134 3.92 -11.91 -0.39
N GLU A 135 3.22 -12.72 -1.16
CA GLU A 135 2.45 -12.30 -2.33
C GLU A 135 0.96 -12.33 -2.02
N MET A 136 0.28 -11.27 -2.41
CA MET A 136 -1.18 -11.18 -2.36
C MET A 136 -1.74 -11.36 -3.77
N THR A 137 -2.75 -12.21 -3.89
CA THR A 137 -3.59 -12.37 -5.08
C THR A 137 -4.97 -11.81 -4.78
N VAL A 138 -5.47 -10.93 -5.65
CA VAL A 138 -6.74 -10.24 -5.51
C VAL A 138 -7.65 -10.61 -6.67
N ALA A 139 -8.83 -11.15 -6.38
CA ALA A 139 -9.86 -11.43 -7.36
C ALA A 139 -10.87 -10.27 -7.42
N THR A 140 -11.03 -9.68 -8.60
CA THR A 140 -11.91 -8.54 -8.83
C THR A 140 -13.21 -8.93 -9.52
N LEU A 141 -14.23 -8.09 -9.35
CA LEU A 141 -15.52 -8.28 -10.02
C LEU A 141 -15.40 -7.92 -11.51
N GLY A 142 -15.22 -8.94 -12.37
CA GLY A 142 -15.24 -8.79 -13.82
C GLY A 142 -14.03 -8.10 -14.45
N ARG A 143 -12.96 -7.80 -13.68
CA ARG A 143 -11.74 -7.14 -14.17
C ARG A 143 -10.47 -7.99 -14.07
N GLY A 144 -10.63 -9.29 -13.74
CA GLY A 144 -9.53 -10.24 -13.68
C GLY A 144 -8.94 -10.42 -12.29
N ILE A 145 -7.75 -11.05 -12.27
CA ILE A 145 -7.01 -11.38 -11.06
C ILE A 145 -5.68 -10.62 -11.09
N TYR A 146 -5.33 -10.00 -9.97
CA TYR A 146 -4.11 -9.21 -9.79
C TYR A 146 -3.22 -9.82 -8.72
N ARG A 147 -1.91 -9.65 -8.86
CA ARG A 147 -0.93 -10.11 -7.88
C ARG A 147 0.06 -9.01 -7.55
N THR A 148 0.37 -8.86 -6.27
CA THR A 148 1.35 -7.89 -5.76
C THR A 148 2.12 -8.45 -4.57
N SER A 149 3.31 -7.92 -4.31
CA SER A 149 4.05 -8.23 -3.08
C SER A 149 3.51 -7.39 -1.92
N VAL A 150 3.29 -8.05 -0.78
CA VAL A 150 2.94 -7.39 0.49
C VAL A 150 4.09 -7.41 1.50
N LYS A 151 5.27 -7.86 1.08
CA LYS A 151 6.44 -7.97 1.95
C LYS A 151 6.75 -6.67 2.69
N MET A 152 6.72 -5.56 1.98
CA MET A 152 6.99 -4.25 2.55
C MET A 152 5.98 -3.86 3.64
N MET A 153 4.67 -4.18 3.42
CA MET A 153 3.62 -3.94 4.40
C MET A 153 3.85 -4.77 5.66
N GLN A 154 4.26 -6.02 5.50
CA GLN A 154 4.52 -6.95 6.60
C GLN A 154 5.71 -6.53 7.47
N GLU A 155 6.67 -5.81 6.91
CA GLU A 155 7.86 -5.30 7.61
C GLU A 155 7.58 -4.00 8.38
N LEU A 156 6.44 -3.33 8.14
CA LEU A 156 6.04 -2.13 8.87
C LEU A 156 5.74 -2.47 10.33
N ARG A 157 6.46 -1.77 11.22
CA ARG A 157 6.24 -1.89 12.67
C ARG A 157 5.25 -0.81 13.14
N ALA A 158 4.54 -1.08 14.22
CA ALA A 158 3.61 -0.13 14.82
C ALA A 158 4.23 1.27 15.08
N ALA A 159 5.52 1.31 15.43
CA ALA A 159 6.24 2.57 15.62
C ALA A 159 6.38 3.40 14.33
N ILE A 160 6.40 2.77 13.15
CA ILE A 160 6.52 3.47 11.86
C ILE A 160 5.21 4.15 11.50
N VAL A 161 4.08 3.50 11.76
CA VAL A 161 2.75 4.02 11.41
C VAL A 161 2.31 5.23 12.24
N THR A 162 3.03 5.55 13.31
CA THR A 162 2.80 6.76 14.13
C THR A 162 3.70 7.94 13.74
N GLN A 163 4.72 7.73 12.89
CA GLN A 163 5.63 8.79 12.46
C GLN A 163 4.93 9.74 11.48
N ALA A 164 5.23 11.01 11.57
CA ALA A 164 4.68 12.02 10.66
C ALA A 164 4.95 11.67 9.20
N PHE A 165 6.18 11.17 8.92
CA PHE A 165 6.57 10.62 7.62
C PHE A 165 7.75 9.66 7.80
N PHE A 166 7.71 8.53 7.10
CA PHE A 166 8.78 7.51 7.13
C PHE A 166 9.02 6.95 5.73
N PRO A 167 10.17 7.20 5.09
CA PRO A 167 10.53 6.59 3.81
C PRO A 167 10.92 5.13 4.03
N LEU A 168 10.29 4.22 3.28
CA LEU A 168 10.52 2.80 3.41
C LEU A 168 11.87 2.37 2.80
N GLU A 169 12.45 1.32 3.36
CA GLU A 169 13.67 0.72 2.85
C GLU A 169 13.37 -0.18 1.65
N THR A 170 13.42 0.39 0.47
CA THR A 170 13.34 -0.38 -0.76
C THR A 170 14.53 -0.03 -1.64
N PRO A 171 15.47 -0.95 -1.87
CA PRO A 171 16.49 -0.74 -2.87
C PRO A 171 15.80 -0.63 -4.24
N ILE A 172 15.97 0.51 -4.89
CA ILE A 172 15.41 0.74 -6.21
C ILE A 172 16.51 0.52 -7.21
N THR A 173 16.32 -0.51 -8.05
CA THR A 173 17.26 -0.87 -9.09
C THR A 173 16.52 -0.88 -10.43
N ILE A 174 16.99 -0.10 -11.38
CA ILE A 174 16.38 0.02 -12.71
C ILE A 174 17.41 -0.13 -13.83
N PRO A 175 17.02 -0.75 -14.96
CA PRO A 175 17.87 -0.78 -16.11
C PRO A 175 17.98 0.61 -16.76
N TYR A 176 19.19 1.00 -17.12
CA TYR A 176 19.42 2.20 -17.90
C TYR A 176 18.92 2.05 -19.33
N SER A 177 18.32 3.10 -19.87
CA SER A 177 18.05 3.18 -21.31
C SER A 177 18.63 4.48 -21.89
N PRO A 178 19.38 4.41 -22.98
CA PRO A 178 19.84 5.61 -23.69
C PRO A 178 18.70 6.37 -24.38
N ASN A 179 17.51 5.77 -24.44
CA ASN A 179 16.33 6.33 -25.10
C ASN A 179 15.42 7.12 -24.16
N TRP A 180 15.78 7.30 -22.90
CA TRP A 180 15.00 8.12 -21.99
C TRP A 180 14.86 9.56 -22.54
N GLY A 181 13.63 10.04 -22.59
CA GLY A 181 13.28 11.36 -23.13
C GLY A 181 13.40 11.48 -24.63
N ASN A 182 13.72 10.38 -25.35
CA ASN A 182 13.79 10.36 -26.80
C ASN A 182 12.64 9.54 -27.39
N ALA A 183 12.06 10.04 -28.49
CA ALA A 183 11.10 9.31 -29.30
C ALA A 183 11.85 8.44 -30.34
N ALA A 184 11.32 7.26 -30.65
CA ALA A 184 11.87 6.38 -31.67
C ALA A 184 11.61 6.91 -33.09
N SER A 185 10.53 7.66 -33.28
CA SER A 185 10.18 8.34 -34.53
C SER A 185 9.47 9.67 -34.25
N GLU A 186 9.24 10.49 -35.28
CA GLU A 186 8.48 11.76 -35.16
C GLU A 186 7.04 11.56 -34.72
N TRP A 187 6.53 10.34 -34.80
CA TRP A 187 5.14 9.98 -34.45
C TRP A 187 5.01 9.32 -33.08
N ASP A 188 6.13 9.04 -32.42
CA ASP A 188 6.16 8.40 -31.12
C ASP A 188 6.35 9.42 -30.00
N GLU A 189 5.75 9.15 -28.84
CA GLU A 189 6.04 9.91 -27.64
C GLU A 189 7.40 9.53 -27.06
N PRO A 190 8.16 10.50 -26.50
CA PRO A 190 9.41 10.21 -25.82
C PRO A 190 9.24 9.19 -24.67
N VAL A 191 10.17 8.25 -24.56
CA VAL A 191 10.17 7.26 -23.47
C VAL A 191 10.39 7.97 -22.13
N GLN A 192 9.37 8.01 -21.30
CA GLN A 192 9.41 8.64 -19.98
C GLN A 192 9.83 7.60 -18.92
N PRO A 193 11.07 7.67 -18.39
CA PRO A 193 11.45 6.81 -17.28
C PRO A 193 10.70 7.21 -16.00
N LYS A 194 10.39 6.24 -15.15
CA LYS A 194 9.72 6.51 -13.91
C LYS A 194 10.12 5.51 -12.84
N VAL A 195 10.46 6.00 -11.67
CA VAL A 195 10.65 5.20 -10.45
C VAL A 195 9.69 5.66 -9.37
N TYR A 196 9.45 4.77 -8.41
CA TYR A 196 8.63 5.07 -7.26
C TYR A 196 9.43 4.84 -5.97
N PHE A 197 9.44 5.85 -5.10
CA PHE A 197 9.82 5.69 -3.72
C PHE A 197 8.56 5.46 -2.90
N TYR A 198 8.71 4.70 -1.85
CA TYR A 198 7.59 4.34 -0.99
C TYR A 198 7.78 4.96 0.38
N ALA A 199 6.72 5.49 0.96
CA ALA A 199 6.75 6.05 2.29
C ALA A 199 5.43 5.80 3.02
N PHE A 200 5.46 5.89 4.34
CA PHE A 200 4.28 5.93 5.17
C PHE A 200 4.18 7.30 5.85
N ALA A 201 2.98 7.86 5.93
CA ALA A 201 2.73 9.10 6.64
C ALA A 201 1.53 8.95 7.60
N ALA A 202 1.71 9.32 8.86
CA ALA A 202 0.61 9.32 9.83
C ALA A 202 -0.41 10.43 9.56
N ASN A 203 0.01 11.49 8.85
CA ASN A 203 -0.80 12.68 8.59
C ASN A 203 -0.81 13.04 7.10
N ASP A 204 -1.91 13.71 6.69
CA ASP A 204 -1.98 14.38 5.39
C ASP A 204 -1.14 15.65 5.37
N ASN A 205 -0.74 16.04 4.15
CA ASN A 205 -0.13 17.32 3.87
C ASN A 205 1.23 17.59 4.57
N VAL A 206 1.95 16.55 4.95
CA VAL A 206 3.33 16.69 5.41
C VAL A 206 4.21 17.00 4.22
N GLU A 207 4.90 18.14 4.24
CA GLU A 207 5.85 18.52 3.19
C GLU A 207 7.21 17.90 3.46
N VAL A 208 7.72 17.19 2.46
CA VAL A 208 8.99 16.44 2.53
C VAL A 208 9.86 16.84 1.34
N PRO A 209 10.91 17.65 1.57
CA PRO A 209 11.93 17.90 0.56
C PRO A 209 12.70 16.60 0.24
N ILE A 210 12.87 16.32 -1.04
CA ILE A 210 13.60 15.14 -1.53
C ILE A 210 14.72 15.60 -2.43
N LYS A 211 15.95 15.13 -2.15
CA LYS A 211 17.14 15.41 -2.96
C LYS A 211 17.64 14.12 -3.60
N ILE A 212 18.01 14.19 -4.86
CA ILE A 212 18.71 13.12 -5.56
C ILE A 212 20.17 13.53 -5.67
N MET A 213 21.07 12.72 -5.15
CA MET A 213 22.49 13.04 -5.03
C MET A 213 23.42 12.03 -5.69
N LYS A 214 24.54 12.50 -6.21
CA LYS A 214 25.69 11.67 -6.62
C LYS A 214 26.90 12.11 -5.81
N GLY A 215 27.26 11.31 -4.81
CA GLY A 215 28.25 11.72 -3.83
C GLY A 215 27.80 13.00 -3.10
N ARG A 216 28.57 14.08 -3.25
CA ARG A 216 28.26 15.38 -2.62
C ARG A 216 27.48 16.35 -3.54
N VAL A 217 27.18 15.91 -4.76
CA VAL A 217 26.52 16.79 -5.75
C VAL A 217 25.02 16.52 -5.73
N THR A 218 24.24 17.55 -5.49
CA THR A 218 22.77 17.49 -5.63
C THR A 218 22.42 17.62 -7.12
N LEU A 219 21.69 16.64 -7.66
CA LEU A 219 21.30 16.56 -9.06
C LEU A 219 19.90 17.05 -9.30
N GLN A 220 19.01 16.79 -8.34
CA GLN A 220 17.62 17.21 -8.38
C GLN A 220 17.11 17.46 -6.97
N THR A 221 16.17 18.41 -6.83
CA THR A 221 15.42 18.61 -5.59
C THR A 221 13.97 18.86 -5.95
N PHE A 222 13.08 18.20 -5.24
CA PHE A 222 11.64 18.44 -5.36
C PHE A 222 10.95 18.23 -4.02
N ASN A 223 9.79 18.87 -3.84
CA ASN A 223 9.00 18.70 -2.65
C ASN A 223 7.88 17.69 -2.89
N TYR A 224 7.66 16.83 -1.93
CA TYR A 224 6.56 15.89 -1.90
C TYR A 224 5.60 16.28 -0.77
N LYS A 225 4.29 16.20 -1.04
CA LYS A 225 3.24 16.45 -0.06
C LYS A 225 2.52 15.13 0.20
N SER A 226 2.57 14.65 1.45
CA SER A 226 2.03 13.35 1.81
C SER A 226 0.51 13.32 1.83
N ASN A 227 -0.03 12.13 1.57
CA ASN A 227 -1.34 11.71 2.02
C ASN A 227 -1.18 10.81 3.23
N LYS A 228 -2.15 10.83 4.14
CA LYS A 228 -2.17 9.88 5.26
C LYS A 228 -2.09 8.45 4.72
N GLY A 229 -1.18 7.66 5.26
CA GLY A 229 -0.99 6.28 4.91
C GLY A 229 0.14 6.00 3.95
N PHE A 230 -0.09 5.09 3.03
CA PHE A 230 0.89 4.69 2.03
C PHE A 230 1.04 5.75 0.96
N ASN A 231 2.29 6.12 0.68
CA ASN A 231 2.65 7.13 -0.30
C ASN A 231 3.53 6.53 -1.38
N TYR A 232 3.24 6.88 -2.63
CA TYR A 232 3.97 6.51 -3.84
C TYR A 232 4.53 7.77 -4.45
N ILE A 233 5.81 7.98 -4.29
CA ILE A 233 6.49 9.20 -4.71
C ILE A 233 7.15 8.92 -6.05
N SER A 234 6.58 9.44 -7.12
CA SER A 234 7.11 9.23 -8.46
C SER A 234 8.23 10.21 -8.77
N TYR A 235 9.28 9.70 -9.42
CA TYR A 235 10.37 10.49 -9.94
C TYR A 235 10.73 10.05 -11.37
N ASP A 236 10.90 11.02 -12.25
CA ASP A 236 11.13 10.80 -13.67
C ASP A 236 12.61 10.68 -14.07
N LEU A 237 13.50 10.56 -13.10
CA LEU A 237 14.95 10.46 -13.26
C LEU A 237 15.62 11.66 -13.93
N SER A 238 14.96 12.79 -14.05
CA SER A 238 15.53 14.01 -14.62
C SER A 238 16.48 14.71 -13.65
N ILE A 239 17.46 15.42 -14.22
CA ILE A 239 18.41 16.26 -13.52
C ILE A 239 17.98 17.71 -13.69
N SER A 240 18.02 18.53 -12.63
CA SER A 240 17.76 19.97 -12.76
C SER A 240 18.87 20.67 -13.54
N PRO A 241 18.60 21.83 -14.14
CA PRO A 241 19.65 22.62 -14.82
C PRO A 241 20.85 22.93 -13.92
N GLU A 242 20.62 23.26 -12.66
CA GLU A 242 21.64 23.53 -11.64
C GLU A 242 22.42 22.25 -11.32
N GLY A 243 21.71 21.14 -11.14
CA GLY A 243 22.29 19.83 -10.89
C GLY A 243 23.17 19.33 -12.04
N LYS A 244 22.74 19.56 -13.28
CA LYS A 244 23.55 19.30 -14.48
C LYS A 244 24.88 20.03 -14.44
N LEU A 245 24.83 21.35 -14.25
CA LEU A 245 26.04 22.19 -14.20
C LEU A 245 26.99 21.77 -13.06
N ALA A 246 26.45 21.50 -11.86
CA ALA A 246 27.23 21.04 -10.72
C ALA A 246 27.89 19.68 -10.97
N TYR A 247 27.17 18.75 -11.61
CA TYR A 247 27.67 17.42 -11.92
C TYR A 247 28.75 17.44 -13.01
N GLU A 248 28.52 18.15 -14.11
CA GLU A 248 29.50 18.31 -15.20
C GLU A 248 30.81 18.95 -14.70
N LYS A 249 30.71 19.94 -13.79
CA LYS A 249 31.86 20.56 -13.12
C LYS A 249 32.62 19.55 -12.26
N SER A 250 31.92 18.62 -11.61
CA SER A 250 32.54 17.60 -10.74
C SER A 250 33.30 16.54 -11.53
N LEU A 251 32.88 16.25 -12.78
CA LEU A 251 33.42 15.20 -13.64
C LEU A 251 34.57 15.65 -14.58
N GLN A 252 34.96 16.92 -14.54
CA GLN A 252 36.11 17.48 -15.30
C GLN A 252 36.13 17.11 -16.80
N LYS A 253 35.08 17.39 -17.59
CA LYS A 253 34.97 17.24 -19.06
C LYS A 253 33.94 16.23 -19.57
N ILE A 254 33.04 15.71 -18.75
CA ILE A 254 31.91 14.91 -19.23
C ILE A 254 30.70 15.84 -19.33
N PHE A 255 30.08 15.94 -20.50
CA PHE A 255 28.87 16.70 -20.75
C PHE A 255 27.70 15.73 -20.87
N LEU A 256 26.63 16.02 -20.15
CA LEU A 256 25.38 15.25 -20.23
C LEU A 256 24.56 15.73 -21.43
N SER A 257 24.12 14.80 -22.27
CA SER A 257 23.22 15.10 -23.39
C SER A 257 21.83 15.48 -22.91
N THR A 258 21.22 16.43 -23.60
CA THR A 258 19.82 16.77 -23.43
C THR A 258 19.00 15.90 -24.40
N ALA A 259 17.97 15.24 -23.90
CA ALA A 259 17.06 14.43 -24.70
C ALA A 259 16.11 15.30 -25.55
N THR A 260 15.35 14.69 -26.45
CA THR A 260 14.44 15.42 -27.36
C THR A 260 13.26 16.07 -26.63
N ASP A 261 12.91 15.59 -25.45
CA ASP A 261 11.91 16.21 -24.56
C ASP A 261 12.45 17.41 -23.76
N GLY A 262 13.71 17.79 -23.98
CA GLY A 262 14.37 18.91 -23.32
C GLY A 262 14.94 18.61 -21.93
N LYS A 263 14.80 17.39 -21.42
CA LYS A 263 15.34 16.98 -20.12
C LYS A 263 16.72 16.34 -20.22
N VAL A 264 17.41 16.32 -19.11
CA VAL A 264 18.65 15.54 -18.91
C VAL A 264 18.36 14.46 -17.88
N TYR A 265 18.73 13.23 -18.16
CA TYR A 265 18.45 12.09 -17.33
C TYR A 265 19.68 11.57 -16.59
N LEU A 266 19.45 10.90 -15.44
CA LEU A 266 20.51 10.29 -14.64
C LEU A 266 21.27 9.23 -15.47
N PRO A 267 22.61 9.31 -15.59
CA PRO A 267 23.39 8.25 -16.20
C PRO A 267 23.45 6.99 -15.32
N LYS A 268 24.04 5.91 -15.85
CA LYS A 268 24.33 4.70 -15.06
C LYS A 268 25.09 5.03 -13.78
N GLY A 269 24.69 4.42 -12.69
CA GLY A 269 25.39 4.55 -11.42
C GLY A 269 24.49 4.45 -10.21
N ARG A 270 25.13 4.56 -9.05
CA ARG A 270 24.47 4.59 -7.74
C ARG A 270 24.23 6.02 -7.29
N TYR A 271 23.04 6.27 -6.78
CA TYR A 271 22.57 7.57 -6.30
C TYR A 271 22.03 7.44 -4.88
N THR A 272 22.13 8.53 -4.13
CA THR A 272 21.51 8.66 -2.81
C THR A 272 20.27 9.53 -2.95
N VAL A 273 19.15 9.04 -2.43
CA VAL A 273 17.89 9.76 -2.30
C VAL A 273 17.74 10.18 -0.86
N VAL A 274 17.75 11.48 -0.61
CA VAL A 274 17.69 12.06 0.74
C VAL A 274 16.31 12.64 0.98
N PHE A 275 15.63 12.15 2.00
CA PHE A 275 14.35 12.67 2.47
C PHE A 275 14.61 13.55 3.70
N THR A 276 14.21 14.81 3.66
CA THR A 276 14.27 15.67 4.83
C THR A 276 12.96 15.56 5.61
N LEU A 277 13.01 14.94 6.79
CA LEU A 277 11.84 14.67 7.62
C LEU A 277 11.35 15.97 8.30
N PRO A 278 10.08 16.00 8.80
CA PRO A 278 9.51 17.19 9.46
C PRO A 278 10.26 17.66 10.70
N ASP A 279 10.97 16.76 11.38
CA ASP A 279 11.82 17.02 12.54
C ASP A 279 13.21 17.55 12.17
N GLY A 280 13.51 17.65 10.86
CA GLY A 280 14.78 18.11 10.30
C GLY A 280 15.85 17.03 10.16
N PHE A 281 15.56 15.78 10.55
CA PHE A 281 16.46 14.65 10.25
C PHE A 281 16.42 14.30 8.77
N GLU A 282 17.52 13.75 8.27
CA GLU A 282 17.62 13.25 6.90
C GLU A 282 17.69 11.72 6.90
N GLU A 283 16.85 11.11 6.07
CA GLU A 283 16.83 9.67 5.81
C GLU A 283 17.30 9.41 4.38
N GLU A 284 18.24 8.47 4.23
CA GLU A 284 18.84 8.15 2.95
C GLU A 284 18.34 6.81 2.39
N ARG A 285 18.11 6.78 1.08
CA ARG A 285 17.79 5.55 0.33
C ARG A 285 18.66 5.45 -0.91
N THR A 286 18.84 4.25 -1.44
CA THR A 286 19.68 4.01 -2.61
C THR A 286 18.83 3.84 -3.86
N LEU A 287 19.27 4.48 -4.95
CA LEU A 287 18.77 4.29 -6.31
C LEU A 287 19.94 3.84 -7.19
N ASP A 288 19.84 2.63 -7.74
CA ASP A 288 20.83 2.06 -8.65
C ASP A 288 20.31 2.03 -10.10
N ILE A 289 21.07 2.61 -11.03
CA ILE A 289 20.82 2.58 -12.47
C ILE A 289 21.96 1.79 -13.14
N PHE A 290 21.68 0.62 -13.75
CA PHE A 290 22.69 -0.31 -14.26
C PHE A 290 22.62 -0.55 -15.77
#